data_b7e6dd4b496ac9d2c779f14327d60a82
#
_entry.id   b7e6dd4b496ac9d2c779f14327d60a82
#
_cell.length_a   1.000
_cell.length_b   1.000
_cell.length_c   1.000
_cell.angle_alpha   90.00
_cell.angle_beta   90.00
_cell.angle_gamma   90.00
#
_symmetry.space_group_name_H-M   'P 1'
#
loop_
_entity.id
_entity.type
_entity.pdbx_description
1 polymer ?
#
loop_
_entity_poly.entity_id
_entity_poly.type
_entity_poly.pdbx_seq_one_letter_code
_entity_poly.pdbx_strand_id
1 'polypeptide(L)'
;MNDNQLLRYSRQIMLPQCDIEGQQKLLAAKVLIVGAGGLGSPAAMYLAAAGVGSITIYDDDKVELSNLQRQIAHHTPDIGIDKVISTRHVLNNLNPDVNVNAVKKRLLGEQLNFEVNAAEVVLDCTDNFATRFAINKACVIYQTPLVSGAAIGFDGQVAVFTPGKNNSPCYNCLYSSEGDELQNCASNGVIAPITGIIGSIQALEAMKLIMSIGESLTGRLLLLDSLTMEWNSMKLRKNPACPTCGVI
;
A
#
# COMPACT_ATOMS: atom_id res chain seq x y z
N MET A 1 -3.07 14.95 20.95
CA MET A 1 -4.07 15.49 20.00
C MET A 1 -4.64 16.78 20.53
N ASN A 2 -4.87 17.76 19.65
CA ASN A 2 -5.60 18.99 19.95
C ASN A 2 -7.11 18.83 19.63
N ASP A 3 -7.94 19.86 19.97
CA ASP A 3 -9.39 19.81 19.78
C ASP A 3 -9.81 19.61 18.32
N ASN A 4 -9.10 20.23 17.37
CA ASN A 4 -9.36 20.04 15.93
C ASN A 4 -9.10 18.60 15.48
N GLN A 5 -8.04 17.98 15.99
CA GLN A 5 -7.71 16.58 15.72
C GLN A 5 -8.73 15.64 16.37
N LEU A 6 -9.14 15.93 17.61
CA LEU A 6 -10.22 15.16 18.28
C LEU A 6 -11.51 15.21 17.47
N LEU A 7 -11.88 16.38 16.95
CA LEU A 7 -13.08 16.54 16.11
C LEU A 7 -12.90 15.82 14.76
N ARG A 8 -11.74 16.00 14.09
CA ARG A 8 -11.46 15.38 12.78
C ARG A 8 -11.54 13.88 12.82
N TYR A 9 -10.95 13.25 13.86
CA TYR A 9 -10.87 11.79 13.98
C TYR A 9 -11.94 11.19 14.88
N SER A 10 -12.94 11.99 15.33
CA SER A 10 -13.97 11.56 16.28
C SER A 10 -14.63 10.24 15.90
N ARG A 11 -14.94 10.04 14.60
CA ARG A 11 -15.61 8.82 14.11
C ARG A 11 -14.74 7.56 14.21
N GLN A 12 -13.42 7.69 14.13
CA GLN A 12 -12.49 6.59 14.36
C GLN A 12 -12.27 6.34 15.85
N ILE A 13 -12.11 7.41 16.63
CA ILE A 13 -11.92 7.35 18.10
C ILE A 13 -13.10 6.70 18.80
N MET A 14 -14.33 6.89 18.29
CA MET A 14 -15.54 6.25 18.84
C MET A 14 -15.58 4.73 18.67
N LEU A 15 -14.75 4.15 17.83
CA LEU A 15 -14.64 2.70 17.68
C LEU A 15 -13.80 2.11 18.83
N PRO A 16 -14.35 1.19 19.66
CA PRO A 16 -13.62 0.64 20.81
C PRO A 16 -12.28 0.00 20.46
N GLN A 17 -12.13 -0.49 19.24
CA GLN A 17 -10.88 -1.10 18.76
C GLN A 17 -9.81 -0.05 18.38
N CYS A 18 -10.23 1.15 17.97
CA CYS A 18 -9.33 2.24 17.65
C CYS A 18 -9.00 3.07 18.88
N ASP A 19 -10.05 3.65 19.47
CA ASP A 19 -9.96 4.54 20.63
C ASP A 19 -8.91 5.68 20.41
N ILE A 20 -8.63 6.42 21.46
CA ILE A 20 -7.61 7.47 21.51
C ILE A 20 -6.21 6.87 21.26
N GLU A 21 -5.92 5.70 21.84
CA GLU A 21 -4.64 5.04 21.68
C GLU A 21 -4.34 4.65 20.22
N GLY A 22 -5.30 4.04 19.53
CA GLY A 22 -5.14 3.70 18.12
C GLY A 22 -4.93 4.94 17.24
N GLN A 23 -5.68 6.01 17.50
CA GLN A 23 -5.51 7.27 16.76
C GLN A 23 -4.14 7.90 17.03
N GLN A 24 -3.62 7.82 18.25
CA GLN A 24 -2.27 8.30 18.57
C GLN A 24 -1.20 7.51 17.84
N LYS A 25 -1.36 6.19 17.71
CA LYS A 25 -0.48 5.34 16.91
C LYS A 25 -0.48 5.76 15.44
N LEU A 26 -1.64 6.04 14.84
CA LEU A 26 -1.74 6.54 13.47
C LEU A 26 -1.00 7.88 13.31
N LEU A 27 -1.22 8.83 14.22
CA LEU A 27 -0.57 10.15 14.18
C LEU A 27 0.95 10.07 14.33
N ALA A 28 1.48 9.06 14.99
CA ALA A 28 2.93 8.83 15.12
C ALA A 28 3.54 8.06 13.96
N ALA A 29 2.72 7.35 13.20
CA ALA A 29 3.15 6.37 12.22
C ALA A 29 3.84 6.99 10.99
N LYS A 30 4.77 6.23 10.42
CA LYS A 30 5.47 6.51 9.16
C LYS A 30 5.15 5.41 8.15
N VAL A 31 4.52 5.77 7.06
CA VAL A 31 4.13 4.84 6.00
C VAL A 31 4.87 5.15 4.72
N LEU A 32 5.42 4.11 4.08
CA LEU A 32 6.00 4.19 2.74
C LEU A 32 5.01 3.63 1.73
N ILE A 33 4.70 4.43 0.69
CA ILE A 33 3.88 4.01 -0.45
C ILE A 33 4.75 4.02 -1.69
N VAL A 34 4.86 2.89 -2.36
CA VAL A 34 5.57 2.77 -3.63
C VAL A 34 4.55 2.64 -4.75
N GLY A 35 4.47 3.67 -5.60
CA GLY A 35 3.47 3.83 -6.66
C GLY A 35 2.34 4.79 -6.28
N ALA A 36 2.14 5.85 -7.08
CA ALA A 36 1.07 6.84 -6.96
C ALA A 36 0.00 6.66 -8.05
N GLY A 37 -0.17 5.42 -8.50
CA GLY A 37 -1.11 5.03 -9.55
C GLY A 37 -2.51 4.71 -9.03
N GLY A 38 -3.19 3.76 -9.69
CA GLY A 38 -4.58 3.38 -9.36
C GLY A 38 -4.77 2.81 -7.95
N LEU A 39 -3.80 2.05 -7.43
CA LEU A 39 -3.81 1.51 -6.06
C LEU A 39 -3.33 2.55 -5.05
N GLY A 40 -2.22 3.24 -5.36
CA GLY A 40 -1.61 4.22 -4.46
C GLY A 40 -2.49 5.43 -4.22
N SER A 41 -3.28 5.88 -5.21
CA SER A 41 -4.21 7.01 -5.07
C SER A 41 -5.19 6.82 -3.91
N PRO A 42 -6.08 5.82 -3.92
CA PRO A 42 -7.02 5.61 -2.82
C PRO A 42 -6.32 5.24 -1.51
N ALA A 43 -5.24 4.45 -1.55
CA ALA A 43 -4.49 4.08 -0.36
C ALA A 43 -3.94 5.32 0.36
N ALA A 44 -3.25 6.21 -0.36
CA ALA A 44 -2.69 7.44 0.20
C ALA A 44 -3.78 8.38 0.73
N MET A 45 -4.89 8.53 -0.01
CA MET A 45 -5.99 9.40 0.39
C MET A 45 -6.63 8.93 1.71
N TYR A 46 -6.92 7.63 1.86
CA TYR A 46 -7.49 7.11 3.10
C TYR A 46 -6.51 7.19 4.28
N LEU A 47 -5.23 6.89 4.07
CA LEU A 47 -4.23 7.00 5.13
C LEU A 47 -4.05 8.45 5.60
N ALA A 48 -4.03 9.42 4.68
CA ALA A 48 -3.97 10.84 5.02
C ALA A 48 -5.24 11.30 5.73
N ALA A 49 -6.43 10.96 5.22
CA ALA A 49 -7.71 11.31 5.85
C ALA A 49 -7.83 10.71 7.26
N ALA A 50 -7.33 9.49 7.46
CA ALA A 50 -7.30 8.81 8.75
C ALA A 50 -6.27 9.37 9.74
N GLY A 51 -5.36 10.24 9.30
CA GLY A 51 -4.40 10.90 10.16
C GLY A 51 -3.10 10.13 10.39
N VAL A 52 -2.62 9.37 9.40
CA VAL A 52 -1.25 8.84 9.44
C VAL A 52 -0.28 10.01 9.43
N GLY A 53 0.60 10.08 10.45
CA GLY A 53 1.41 11.27 10.71
C GLY A 53 2.40 11.61 9.61
N SER A 54 3.02 10.60 8.98
CA SER A 54 3.96 10.81 7.86
C SER A 54 3.75 9.78 6.76
N ILE A 55 3.61 10.25 5.53
CA ILE A 55 3.46 9.43 4.33
C ILE A 55 4.57 9.81 3.35
N THR A 56 5.46 8.86 3.05
CA THR A 56 6.45 9.01 1.99
C THR A 56 5.95 8.28 0.75
N ILE A 57 5.89 8.97 -0.40
CA ILE A 57 5.37 8.42 -1.66
C ILE A 57 6.45 8.51 -2.73
N TYR A 58 6.72 7.38 -3.38
CA TYR A 58 7.65 7.26 -4.51
C TYR A 58 6.91 6.90 -5.79
N ASP A 59 7.13 7.68 -6.83
CA ASP A 59 6.69 7.40 -8.22
C ASP A 59 7.51 8.27 -9.16
N ASP A 60 7.95 7.75 -10.29
CA ASP A 60 8.76 8.48 -11.28
C ASP A 60 7.96 9.01 -12.47
N ASP A 61 6.67 8.68 -12.56
CA ASP A 61 5.79 9.04 -13.66
C ASP A 61 5.19 10.44 -13.54
N LYS A 62 4.64 10.88 -14.66
CA LYS A 62 3.75 12.05 -14.78
C LYS A 62 2.31 11.61 -14.96
N VAL A 63 1.41 12.51 -14.61
CA VAL A 63 -0.03 12.32 -14.86
C VAL A 63 -0.31 12.37 -16.35
N GLU A 64 -1.03 11.38 -16.86
CA GLU A 64 -1.48 11.29 -18.24
C GLU A 64 -3.01 11.20 -18.29
N LEU A 65 -3.61 11.63 -19.41
CA LEU A 65 -5.06 11.54 -19.62
C LEU A 65 -5.58 10.10 -19.43
N SER A 66 -4.83 9.11 -19.91
CA SER A 66 -5.14 7.69 -19.79
C SER A 66 -5.15 7.16 -18.34
N ASN A 67 -4.58 7.91 -17.41
CA ASN A 67 -4.52 7.55 -15.99
C ASN A 67 -5.78 7.96 -15.23
N LEU A 68 -6.44 9.04 -15.63
CA LEU A 68 -7.50 9.71 -14.85
C LEU A 68 -8.73 8.83 -14.60
N GLN A 69 -8.95 7.82 -15.43
CA GLN A 69 -10.07 6.91 -15.26
C GLN A 69 -9.98 6.05 -13.98
N ARG A 70 -8.77 5.90 -13.36
CA ARG A 70 -8.54 5.07 -12.16
C ARG A 70 -7.62 5.66 -11.10
N GLN A 71 -6.83 6.67 -11.45
CA GLN A 71 -5.88 7.32 -10.52
C GLN A 71 -6.52 8.57 -9.92
N ILE A 72 -7.45 8.36 -8.98
CA ILE A 72 -8.38 9.37 -8.46
C ILE A 72 -7.75 10.49 -7.62
N ALA A 73 -6.46 10.40 -7.29
CA ALA A 73 -5.70 11.51 -6.69
C ALA A 73 -5.25 12.56 -7.72
N HIS A 74 -5.50 12.31 -9.02
CA HIS A 74 -5.11 13.22 -10.09
C HIS A 74 -6.33 13.80 -10.79
N HIS A 75 -6.23 15.05 -11.25
CA HIS A 75 -7.29 15.77 -11.94
C HIS A 75 -6.83 16.21 -13.33
N THR A 76 -7.78 16.58 -14.19
CA THR A 76 -7.46 17.05 -15.55
C THR A 76 -6.41 18.18 -15.59
N PRO A 77 -6.42 19.18 -14.69
CA PRO A 77 -5.37 20.20 -14.66
C PRO A 77 -3.97 19.68 -14.28
N ASP A 78 -3.88 18.46 -13.74
CA ASP A 78 -2.60 17.87 -13.32
C ASP A 78 -1.87 17.15 -14.45
N ILE A 79 -2.46 17.05 -15.66
CA ILE A 79 -1.82 16.38 -16.80
C ILE A 79 -0.45 17.00 -17.07
N GLY A 80 0.60 16.15 -17.09
CA GLY A 80 1.99 16.56 -17.25
C GLY A 80 2.73 16.90 -15.94
N ILE A 81 2.02 17.03 -14.81
CA ILE A 81 2.61 17.18 -13.47
C ILE A 81 3.09 15.82 -12.99
N ASP A 82 4.11 15.78 -12.14
CA ASP A 82 4.61 14.56 -11.52
C ASP A 82 3.55 13.97 -10.60
N LYS A 83 3.25 12.66 -10.70
CA LYS A 83 2.19 11.99 -9.93
C LYS A 83 2.33 12.24 -8.43
N VAL A 84 3.54 12.14 -7.89
CA VAL A 84 3.78 12.37 -6.45
C VAL A 84 3.46 13.80 -6.00
N ILE A 85 3.66 14.80 -6.86
CA ILE A 85 3.35 16.20 -6.56
C ILE A 85 1.83 16.43 -6.58
N SER A 86 1.14 15.92 -7.62
CA SER A 86 -0.32 15.95 -7.70
C SER A 86 -0.95 15.25 -6.49
N THR A 87 -0.48 14.03 -6.15
CA THR A 87 -0.94 13.31 -4.96
C THR A 87 -0.74 14.13 -3.69
N ARG A 88 0.48 14.67 -3.44
CA ARG A 88 0.76 15.49 -2.26
C ARG A 88 -0.21 16.68 -2.14
N HIS A 89 -0.53 17.33 -3.24
CA HIS A 89 -1.50 18.44 -3.23
C HIS A 89 -2.87 18.00 -2.72
N VAL A 90 -3.36 16.86 -3.21
CA VAL A 90 -4.65 16.29 -2.77
C VAL A 90 -4.61 15.89 -1.31
N LEU A 91 -3.54 15.21 -0.86
CA LEU A 91 -3.43 14.78 0.54
C LEU A 91 -3.39 15.95 1.51
N ASN A 92 -2.65 17.02 1.19
CA ASN A 92 -2.60 18.23 2.01
C ASN A 92 -3.95 18.95 2.08
N ASN A 93 -4.75 18.90 1.00
CA ASN A 93 -6.11 19.45 1.01
C ASN A 93 -7.08 18.59 1.85
N LEU A 94 -6.89 17.28 1.86
CA LEU A 94 -7.67 16.36 2.70
C LEU A 94 -7.33 16.52 4.19
N ASN A 95 -6.04 16.59 4.49
CA ASN A 95 -5.55 16.67 5.86
C ASN A 95 -4.22 17.41 5.94
N PRO A 96 -4.22 18.70 6.29
CA PRO A 96 -3.01 19.52 6.36
C PRO A 96 -2.06 19.13 7.51
N ASP A 97 -2.52 18.32 8.49
CA ASP A 97 -1.70 17.86 9.61
C ASP A 97 -0.76 16.71 9.22
N VAL A 98 -0.96 16.08 8.07
CA VAL A 98 -0.14 14.96 7.59
C VAL A 98 1.12 15.46 6.89
N ASN A 99 2.28 14.95 7.31
CA ASN A 99 3.54 15.24 6.63
C ASN A 99 3.67 14.34 5.39
N VAL A 100 3.53 14.93 4.19
CA VAL A 100 3.63 14.20 2.92
C VAL A 100 4.97 14.48 2.24
N ASN A 101 5.84 13.47 2.22
CA ASN A 101 7.11 13.49 1.48
C ASN A 101 6.92 12.87 0.09
N ALA A 102 6.82 13.71 -0.93
CA ALA A 102 6.61 13.32 -2.33
C ALA A 102 7.94 13.25 -3.07
N VAL A 103 8.38 12.06 -3.48
CA VAL A 103 9.67 11.84 -4.11
C VAL A 103 9.50 11.35 -5.54
N LYS A 104 9.83 12.21 -6.51
CA LYS A 104 9.84 11.88 -7.93
C LYS A 104 11.09 11.06 -8.27
N LYS A 105 11.03 9.77 -8.01
CA LYS A 105 12.15 8.87 -8.31
C LYS A 105 11.67 7.42 -8.26
N ARG A 106 12.24 6.59 -9.10
CA ARG A 106 12.11 5.14 -8.95
C ARG A 106 12.88 4.70 -7.71
N LEU A 107 12.19 4.03 -6.79
CA LEU A 107 12.77 3.62 -5.51
C LEU A 107 13.50 2.29 -5.65
N LEU A 108 14.82 2.32 -5.61
CA LEU A 108 15.69 1.15 -5.81
C LEU A 108 16.93 1.20 -4.92
N GLY A 109 17.62 0.06 -4.78
CA GLY A 109 18.95 -0.05 -4.17
C GLY A 109 19.00 0.41 -2.71
N GLU A 110 20.05 1.15 -2.36
CA GLU A 110 20.26 1.63 -0.98
C GLU A 110 19.16 2.58 -0.48
N GLN A 111 18.60 3.38 -1.39
CA GLN A 111 17.49 4.28 -1.02
C GLN A 111 16.25 3.47 -0.64
N LEU A 112 15.93 2.37 -1.36
CA LEU A 112 14.84 1.48 -0.98
C LEU A 112 15.06 0.87 0.41
N ASN A 113 16.27 0.41 0.67
CA ASN A 113 16.62 -0.15 1.97
C ASN A 113 16.45 0.87 3.10
N PHE A 114 16.91 2.11 2.88
CA PHE A 114 16.78 3.21 3.85
C PHE A 114 15.31 3.51 4.16
N GLU A 115 14.48 3.69 3.13
CA GLU A 115 13.06 4.02 3.29
C GLU A 115 12.25 2.89 3.94
N VAL A 116 12.51 1.64 3.55
CA VAL A 116 11.86 0.46 4.15
C VAL A 116 12.23 0.32 5.62
N ASN A 117 13.50 0.53 5.97
CA ASN A 117 13.95 0.47 7.38
C ASN A 117 13.35 1.60 8.25
N ALA A 118 13.04 2.75 7.65
CA ALA A 118 12.46 3.90 8.36
C ALA A 118 10.94 3.84 8.50
N ALA A 119 10.27 2.97 7.73
CA ALA A 119 8.80 2.85 7.71
C ALA A 119 8.30 1.80 8.72
N GLU A 120 7.14 2.03 9.31
CA GLU A 120 6.43 1.05 10.12
C GLU A 120 5.65 0.04 9.25
N VAL A 121 5.19 0.49 8.08
CA VAL A 121 4.48 -0.33 7.09
C VAL A 121 4.81 0.17 5.70
N VAL A 122 5.02 -0.76 4.78
CA VAL A 122 5.21 -0.49 3.35
C VAL A 122 3.96 -0.93 2.57
N LEU A 123 3.44 -0.06 1.70
CA LEU A 123 2.41 -0.41 0.73
C LEU A 123 3.06 -0.54 -0.65
N ASP A 124 2.98 -1.73 -1.22
CA ASP A 124 3.34 -1.97 -2.61
C ASP A 124 2.11 -1.76 -3.49
N CYS A 125 2.11 -0.62 -4.18
CA CYS A 125 1.08 -0.19 -5.12
C CYS A 125 1.62 -0.18 -6.57
N THR A 126 2.68 -0.96 -6.84
CA THR A 126 3.35 -1.02 -8.13
C THR A 126 2.67 -2.01 -9.07
N ASP A 127 2.99 -1.92 -10.36
CA ASP A 127 2.42 -2.74 -11.42
C ASP A 127 3.46 -3.66 -12.10
N ASN A 128 4.68 -3.73 -11.56
CA ASN A 128 5.74 -4.55 -12.12
C ASN A 128 6.44 -5.44 -11.09
N PHE A 129 6.75 -6.67 -11.48
CA PHE A 129 7.31 -7.70 -10.61
C PHE A 129 8.71 -7.38 -10.09
N ALA A 130 9.57 -6.77 -10.91
CA ALA A 130 10.94 -6.45 -10.50
C ALA A 130 10.94 -5.52 -9.26
N THR A 131 10.08 -4.50 -9.25
CA THR A 131 9.93 -3.61 -8.11
C THR A 131 9.30 -4.33 -6.90
N ARG A 132 8.29 -5.16 -7.11
CA ARG A 132 7.65 -5.96 -6.05
C ARG A 132 8.64 -6.88 -5.34
N PHE A 133 9.47 -7.60 -6.09
CA PHE A 133 10.49 -8.47 -5.52
C PHE A 133 11.57 -7.68 -4.77
N ALA A 134 11.97 -6.50 -5.28
CA ALA A 134 12.91 -5.64 -4.60
C ALA A 134 12.35 -5.11 -3.26
N ILE A 135 11.11 -4.62 -3.26
CA ILE A 135 10.40 -4.19 -2.04
C ILE A 135 10.29 -5.33 -1.04
N ASN A 136 9.82 -6.51 -1.49
CA ASN A 136 9.71 -7.69 -0.64
C ASN A 136 11.05 -8.07 0.00
N LYS A 137 12.13 -8.09 -0.78
CA LYS A 137 13.48 -8.40 -0.27
C LYS A 137 13.90 -7.41 0.82
N ALA A 138 13.72 -6.12 0.60
CA ALA A 138 14.02 -5.10 1.60
C ALA A 138 13.15 -5.27 2.86
N CYS A 139 11.84 -5.51 2.71
CA CYS A 139 10.93 -5.75 3.84
C CYS A 139 11.34 -6.98 4.66
N VAL A 140 11.81 -8.05 4.01
CA VAL A 140 12.30 -9.25 4.70
C VAL A 140 13.58 -8.95 5.48
N ILE A 141 14.53 -8.21 4.90
CA ILE A 141 15.80 -7.85 5.56
C ILE A 141 15.56 -6.99 6.81
N TYR A 142 14.69 -5.99 6.71
CA TYR A 142 14.42 -5.03 7.80
C TYR A 142 13.25 -5.43 8.69
N GLN A 143 12.62 -6.58 8.43
CA GLN A 143 11.45 -7.09 9.16
C GLN A 143 10.26 -6.09 9.16
N THR A 144 10.16 -5.27 8.13
CA THR A 144 9.09 -4.28 7.97
C THR A 144 7.87 -4.93 7.33
N PRO A 145 6.67 -4.77 7.89
CA PRO A 145 5.43 -5.28 7.31
C PRO A 145 5.19 -4.72 5.89
N LEU A 146 4.75 -5.60 4.99
CA LEU A 146 4.44 -5.28 3.61
C LEU A 146 2.96 -5.57 3.32
N VAL A 147 2.24 -4.60 2.81
CA VAL A 147 0.88 -4.74 2.28
C VAL A 147 0.95 -4.64 0.75
N SER A 148 0.84 -5.77 0.07
CA SER A 148 0.94 -5.83 -1.39
C SER A 148 -0.44 -5.95 -2.03
N GLY A 149 -0.72 -5.10 -3.03
CA GLY A 149 -1.96 -5.11 -3.81
C GLY A 149 -1.69 -5.30 -5.30
N ALA A 150 -2.65 -5.90 -6.02
CA ALA A 150 -2.65 -5.91 -7.47
C ALA A 150 -4.08 -5.91 -8.00
N ALA A 151 -4.26 -5.32 -9.19
CA ALA A 151 -5.53 -5.30 -9.90
C ALA A 151 -5.29 -5.45 -11.41
N ILE A 152 -6.04 -6.31 -12.07
CA ILE A 152 -5.96 -6.56 -13.50
C ILE A 152 -7.34 -6.97 -14.03
N GLY A 153 -7.77 -6.43 -15.17
CA GLY A 153 -9.10 -6.73 -15.70
C GLY A 153 -10.20 -6.41 -14.70
N PHE A 154 -10.87 -7.44 -14.25
CA PHE A 154 -11.90 -7.41 -13.21
C PHE A 154 -11.45 -8.08 -11.91
N ASP A 155 -10.19 -8.50 -11.83
CA ASP A 155 -9.64 -9.20 -10.69
C ASP A 155 -8.82 -8.27 -9.79
N GLY A 156 -8.90 -8.51 -8.50
CA GLY A 156 -8.11 -7.82 -7.49
C GLY A 156 -7.52 -8.77 -6.46
N GLN A 157 -6.37 -8.41 -5.91
CA GLN A 157 -5.77 -9.19 -4.83
C GLN A 157 -5.05 -8.31 -3.80
N VAL A 158 -5.09 -8.75 -2.54
CA VAL A 158 -4.32 -8.14 -1.44
C VAL A 158 -3.73 -9.25 -0.57
N ALA A 159 -2.49 -9.06 -0.16
CA ALA A 159 -1.82 -9.90 0.84
C ALA A 159 -1.02 -9.05 1.81
N VAL A 160 -0.88 -9.53 3.03
CA VAL A 160 -0.02 -8.94 4.07
C VAL A 160 1.09 -9.91 4.42
N PHE A 161 2.31 -9.41 4.41
CA PHE A 161 3.50 -10.14 4.81
C PHE A 161 4.13 -9.46 6.02
N THR A 162 4.36 -10.21 7.09
CA THR A 162 4.96 -9.70 8.34
C THR A 162 6.25 -10.49 8.62
N PRO A 163 7.36 -10.16 7.95
CA PRO A 163 8.61 -10.88 8.10
C PRO A 163 9.05 -10.96 9.57
N GLY A 164 9.61 -12.10 9.96
CA GLY A 164 10.06 -12.34 11.34
C GLY A 164 8.94 -12.68 12.34
N LYS A 165 7.66 -12.57 11.98
CA LYS A 165 6.53 -12.87 12.86
C LYS A 165 5.76 -14.11 12.40
N ASN A 166 5.36 -14.98 13.35
CA ASN A 166 4.41 -16.09 13.15
C ASN A 166 4.71 -17.00 11.94
N ASN A 167 5.98 -17.20 11.58
CA ASN A 167 6.39 -17.95 10.40
C ASN A 167 5.69 -17.43 9.12
N SER A 168 5.50 -16.11 9.01
CA SER A 168 4.84 -15.47 7.87
C SER A 168 5.59 -15.80 6.57
N PRO A 169 4.86 -16.16 5.48
CA PRO A 169 5.45 -16.19 4.16
C PRO A 169 5.91 -14.79 3.74
N CYS A 170 6.67 -14.70 2.66
CA CYS A 170 6.94 -13.45 1.96
C CYS A 170 6.39 -13.51 0.52
N TYR A 171 6.49 -12.42 -0.23
CA TYR A 171 5.99 -12.35 -1.61
C TYR A 171 6.61 -13.42 -2.52
N ASN A 172 7.91 -13.74 -2.33
CA ASN A 172 8.59 -14.83 -3.05
C ASN A 172 8.12 -16.24 -2.65
N CYS A 173 7.38 -16.41 -1.56
CA CYS A 173 6.73 -17.70 -1.26
C CYS A 173 5.47 -17.92 -2.13
N LEU A 174 4.89 -16.84 -2.63
CA LEU A 174 3.69 -16.85 -3.47
C LEU A 174 4.03 -16.85 -4.97
N TYR A 175 5.02 -16.04 -5.36
CA TYR A 175 5.44 -15.88 -6.76
C TYR A 175 6.91 -16.23 -6.92
N SER A 176 7.25 -17.01 -7.96
CA SER A 176 8.65 -17.27 -8.29
C SER A 176 9.21 -16.15 -9.15
N SER A 177 10.49 -15.80 -8.94
CA SER A 177 11.18 -14.84 -9.79
C SER A 177 11.62 -15.43 -11.14
N GLU A 178 11.50 -16.75 -11.31
CA GLU A 178 11.89 -17.48 -12.51
C GLU A 178 10.63 -17.96 -13.25
N GLY A 179 10.43 -17.46 -14.47
CA GLY A 179 9.51 -18.07 -15.45
C GLY A 179 8.10 -17.51 -15.55
N ASP A 180 7.72 -16.60 -14.70
CA ASP A 180 6.43 -15.92 -14.88
C ASP A 180 6.63 -14.70 -15.80
N GLU A 181 6.40 -14.86 -17.10
CA GLU A 181 5.98 -13.78 -17.99
C GLU A 181 4.60 -13.30 -17.52
N LEU A 182 4.54 -12.81 -16.30
CA LEU A 182 3.31 -12.38 -15.66
C LEU A 182 2.86 -11.10 -16.35
N GLN A 183 1.69 -11.20 -16.95
CA GLN A 183 1.01 -10.15 -17.68
C GLN A 183 1.02 -8.84 -16.90
N ASN A 184 1.65 -7.80 -17.45
CA ASN A 184 1.61 -6.47 -16.88
C ASN A 184 0.19 -5.90 -16.94
N CYS A 185 -0.28 -5.29 -15.84
CA CYS A 185 -1.57 -4.59 -15.80
C CYS A 185 -1.70 -3.54 -16.92
N ALA A 186 -0.59 -2.97 -17.36
CA ALA A 186 -0.54 -2.00 -18.44
C ALA A 186 -0.98 -2.57 -19.81
N SER A 187 -0.75 -3.88 -20.06
CA SER A 187 -1.12 -4.53 -21.32
C SER A 187 -2.54 -5.09 -21.35
N ASN A 188 -3.16 -5.37 -20.18
CA ASN A 188 -4.42 -6.11 -20.11
C ASN A 188 -5.63 -5.25 -19.70
N GLY A 189 -5.43 -3.96 -19.41
CA GLY A 189 -6.49 -3.09 -18.92
C GLY A 189 -6.93 -3.44 -17.47
N VAL A 190 -7.67 -2.52 -16.86
CA VAL A 190 -8.28 -2.70 -15.53
C VAL A 190 -9.50 -1.81 -15.40
N ILE A 191 -10.58 -2.35 -14.86
CA ILE A 191 -11.78 -1.56 -14.56
C ILE A 191 -11.53 -0.65 -13.35
N ALA A 192 -11.89 0.63 -13.46
CA ALA A 192 -11.50 1.67 -12.50
C ALA A 192 -11.81 1.33 -11.02
N PRO A 193 -13.03 0.91 -10.63
CA PRO A 193 -13.37 0.70 -9.22
C PRO A 193 -12.51 -0.35 -8.52
N ILE A 194 -11.98 -1.35 -9.25
CA ILE A 194 -11.16 -2.40 -8.64
C ILE A 194 -9.90 -1.83 -8.00
N THR A 195 -9.24 -0.89 -8.68
CA THR A 195 -8.06 -0.26 -8.09
C THR A 195 -8.42 0.51 -6.81
N GLY A 196 -9.60 1.15 -6.78
CA GLY A 196 -10.15 1.82 -5.61
C GLY A 196 -10.41 0.86 -4.45
N ILE A 197 -11.07 -0.26 -4.72
CA ILE A 197 -11.38 -1.31 -3.72
C ILE A 197 -10.09 -1.87 -3.12
N ILE A 198 -9.16 -2.30 -3.97
CA ILE A 198 -7.90 -2.93 -3.53
C ILE A 198 -7.02 -1.94 -2.76
N GLY A 199 -6.84 -0.71 -3.27
CA GLY A 199 -6.06 0.31 -2.57
C GLY A 199 -6.68 0.73 -1.22
N SER A 200 -8.01 0.76 -1.12
CA SER A 200 -8.70 1.00 0.15
C SER A 200 -8.48 -0.14 1.16
N ILE A 201 -8.47 -1.38 0.69
CA ILE A 201 -8.14 -2.54 1.55
C ILE A 201 -6.67 -2.47 1.98
N GLN A 202 -5.75 -2.07 1.10
CA GLN A 202 -4.35 -1.86 1.49
C GLN A 202 -4.23 -0.81 2.60
N ALA A 203 -4.94 0.30 2.51
CA ALA A 203 -4.97 1.31 3.57
C ALA A 203 -5.51 0.75 4.88
N LEU A 204 -6.63 0.01 4.83
CA LEU A 204 -7.24 -0.61 6.01
C LEU A 204 -6.29 -1.61 6.68
N GLU A 205 -5.62 -2.47 5.91
CA GLU A 205 -4.65 -3.43 6.44
C GLU A 205 -3.44 -2.72 7.07
N ALA A 206 -2.94 -1.64 6.45
CA ALA A 206 -1.87 -0.82 7.03
C ALA A 206 -2.31 -0.19 8.38
N MET A 207 -3.51 0.36 8.45
CA MET A 207 -4.06 0.91 9.70
C MET A 207 -4.20 -0.16 10.79
N LYS A 208 -4.67 -1.37 10.45
CA LYS A 208 -4.77 -2.49 11.40
C LYS A 208 -3.40 -2.88 11.95
N LEU A 209 -2.38 -2.93 11.10
CA LEU A 209 -1.00 -3.24 11.50
C LEU A 209 -0.45 -2.16 12.45
N ILE A 210 -0.62 -0.88 12.13
CA ILE A 210 -0.15 0.27 12.92
C ILE A 210 -0.83 0.29 14.28
N MET A 211 -2.14 0.19 14.31
CA MET A 211 -2.92 0.22 15.56
C MET A 211 -2.81 -1.08 16.37
N SER A 212 -2.35 -2.18 15.73
CA SER A 212 -2.33 -3.53 16.31
C SER A 212 -3.73 -4.02 16.68
N ILE A 213 -4.71 -3.82 15.81
CA ILE A 213 -6.12 -4.19 16.02
C ILE A 213 -6.62 -5.23 15.02
N GLY A 214 -7.62 -6.00 15.42
CA GLY A 214 -8.28 -7.00 14.58
C GLY A 214 -7.32 -8.08 14.07
N GLU A 215 -7.74 -8.77 13.02
CA GLU A 215 -6.94 -9.78 12.32
C GLU A 215 -6.50 -9.24 10.96
N SER A 216 -5.19 -9.06 10.76
CA SER A 216 -4.66 -8.69 9.45
C SER A 216 -4.70 -9.87 8.46
N LEU A 217 -4.51 -9.59 7.19
CA LEU A 217 -4.34 -10.62 6.14
C LEU A 217 -2.96 -11.32 6.19
N THR A 218 -2.25 -11.27 7.32
CA THR A 218 -0.97 -11.95 7.49
C THR A 218 -1.09 -13.44 7.19
N GLY A 219 -0.31 -13.92 6.21
CA GLY A 219 -0.34 -15.32 5.78
C GLY A 219 -1.61 -15.71 5.00
N ARG A 220 -2.33 -14.73 4.48
CA ARG A 220 -3.50 -14.93 3.62
C ARG A 220 -3.41 -14.07 2.35
N LEU A 221 -3.88 -14.62 1.24
CA LEU A 221 -4.16 -13.91 0.00
C LEU A 221 -5.67 -13.75 -0.12
N LEU A 222 -6.13 -12.52 -0.20
CA LEU A 222 -7.51 -12.17 -0.49
C LEU A 222 -7.63 -11.90 -2.00
N LEU A 223 -8.53 -12.61 -2.67
CA LEU A 223 -8.81 -12.48 -4.10
C LEU A 223 -10.24 -11.99 -4.30
N LEU A 224 -10.42 -11.04 -5.19
CA LEU A 224 -11.71 -10.54 -5.66
C LEU A 224 -11.88 -10.88 -7.14
N ASP A 225 -12.94 -11.61 -7.48
CA ASP A 225 -13.54 -11.62 -8.81
C ASP A 225 -14.71 -10.62 -8.81
N SER A 226 -14.55 -9.48 -9.46
CA SER A 226 -15.59 -8.46 -9.45
C SER A 226 -16.67 -8.65 -10.49
N LEU A 227 -16.54 -9.59 -11.43
CA LEU A 227 -17.64 -9.96 -12.32
C LEU A 227 -18.75 -10.69 -11.56
N THR A 228 -18.36 -11.50 -10.58
CA THR A 228 -19.30 -12.25 -9.71
C THR A 228 -19.43 -11.62 -8.32
N MET A 229 -18.57 -10.65 -7.97
CA MET A 229 -18.43 -10.08 -6.62
C MET A 229 -18.04 -11.11 -5.56
N GLU A 230 -17.38 -12.18 -5.97
CA GLU A 230 -16.90 -13.23 -5.05
C GLU A 230 -15.54 -12.86 -4.45
N TRP A 231 -15.44 -13.09 -3.13
CA TRP A 231 -14.22 -12.96 -2.37
C TRP A 231 -13.71 -14.32 -1.93
N ASN A 232 -12.49 -14.64 -2.29
CA ASN A 232 -11.82 -15.86 -1.88
C ASN A 232 -10.61 -15.55 -0.99
N SER A 233 -10.50 -16.20 0.18
CA SER A 233 -9.37 -16.07 1.09
C SER A 233 -8.57 -17.37 1.10
N MET A 234 -7.33 -17.30 0.62
CA MET A 234 -6.43 -18.45 0.52
C MET A 234 -5.32 -18.33 1.58
N LYS A 235 -5.07 -19.41 2.32
CA LYS A 235 -3.94 -19.47 3.25
C LYS A 235 -2.62 -19.60 2.49
N LEU A 236 -1.70 -18.69 2.76
CA LEU A 236 -0.33 -18.74 2.26
C LEU A 236 0.57 -19.49 3.24
N ARG A 237 1.43 -20.36 2.72
CA ARG A 237 2.42 -21.09 3.52
C ARG A 237 3.82 -20.55 3.22
N LYS A 238 4.64 -20.41 4.26
CA LYS A 238 6.07 -20.12 4.07
C LYS A 238 6.71 -21.30 3.33
N ASN A 239 7.44 -20.99 2.26
CA ASN A 239 8.26 -21.97 1.58
C ASN A 239 9.64 -22.05 2.28
N PRO A 240 10.01 -23.20 2.88
CA PRO A 240 11.32 -23.36 3.54
C PRO A 240 12.51 -23.13 2.59
N ALA A 241 12.33 -23.42 1.29
CA ALA A 241 13.35 -23.20 0.25
C ALA A 241 13.23 -21.82 -0.43
N CYS A 242 12.47 -20.89 0.14
CA CYS A 242 12.31 -19.56 -0.45
C CYS A 242 13.65 -18.83 -0.51
N PRO A 243 14.06 -18.31 -1.69
CA PRO A 243 15.37 -17.65 -1.85
C PRO A 243 15.46 -16.32 -1.06
N THR A 244 14.32 -15.77 -0.61
CA THR A 244 14.29 -14.49 0.11
C THR A 244 14.13 -14.68 1.62
N CYS A 245 13.19 -15.50 2.08
CA CYS A 245 12.92 -15.65 3.52
C CYS A 245 13.23 -17.04 4.09
N GLY A 246 13.60 -18.02 3.26
CA GLY A 246 13.97 -19.36 3.72
C GLY A 246 15.36 -19.44 4.37
N VAL A 247 16.21 -18.43 4.17
CA VAL A 247 17.60 -18.35 4.66
C VAL A 247 17.74 -17.46 5.91
N ILE A 248 16.64 -16.95 6.44
CA ILE A 248 16.61 -16.04 7.60
C ILE A 248 15.90 -16.73 8.77
#